data_cddbecaf009851785a86ffd8b269bf64
#
_entry.id   cddbecaf009851785a86ffd8b269bf64
#
_cell.length_a   1.000
_cell.length_b   1.000
_cell.length_c   1.000
_cell.angle_alpha   90.00
_cell.angle_beta   90.00
_cell.angle_gamma   90.00
#
_symmetry.space_group_name_H-M   'P 1'
#
loop_
_entity.id
_entity.type
_entity.pdbx_description
1 polymer ?
#
loop_
_entity_poly.entity_id
_entity_poly.type
_entity_poly.pdbx_seq_one_letter_code
_entity_poly.pdbx_strand_id
1 'polypeptide(L)'
;MQLLIPKRIILWLLLLLLLCSQWLGAQEGQLIVEQVKILGLRRTNAQIVQRYLSFRAGDVLTPELIERNYQTLQATNFFKQVSFRSEPGSSRGKVIVVCEVIERQWPTFEFAGGYSELDGWYFSPLGVRYDNLFGSGHWLGLRLIFGDRVAGANLRFYQPNIFNSASNFQFDADITGRRIIHYFDTRASRQNIAAASLRLTLSGSRGLGKYLSGGLQSSETQPDSFATLVHKDSTFFAFPEIIAKDLGKKRLHSAWLRLQADTRDDALFPTKGIWGALSFEAVGGDAKFNRTIFDGRVYQKLGLGVLAWRLKLAKTSEAAPFYERFYLGGVNSLRSFDERRLTPVGYSPKLSLSNLEYRIPLEWDQQGKPRFVGVLFFDAGRINGLKEIIGDEVVKSLGFGVRVKVPVLGLLRMDFAYPEKHPDDFHFYLTLGHLF
;
A
#
# COMPACT_ATOMS: atom_id res chain seq x y z
N MET A 1 47.91 61.91 -39.44
CA MET A 1 48.54 60.60 -39.20
C MET A 1 47.54 59.73 -38.51
N GLN A 2 46.76 59.00 -39.29
CA GLN A 2 45.73 58.06 -38.71
C GLN A 2 46.42 56.75 -38.41
N LEU A 3 46.45 56.40 -37.15
CA LEU A 3 46.91 55.07 -36.66
C LEU A 3 45.85 54.01 -36.99
N LEU A 4 46.06 53.29 -38.08
CA LEU A 4 45.28 52.08 -38.43
C LEU A 4 45.71 50.91 -37.52
N ILE A 5 44.93 50.65 -36.50
CA ILE A 5 45.13 49.46 -35.70
C ILE A 5 44.73 48.22 -36.56
N PRO A 6 45.63 47.25 -36.77
CA PRO A 6 45.32 46.09 -37.59
C PRO A 6 44.17 45.28 -37.06
N LYS A 7 43.18 44.93 -37.85
CA LYS A 7 41.97 44.18 -37.53
C LYS A 7 42.24 42.92 -36.72
N ARG A 8 43.39 42.29 -36.82
CA ARG A 8 43.85 41.15 -36.06
C ARG A 8 44.08 41.49 -34.60
N ILE A 9 44.52 42.67 -34.23
CA ILE A 9 44.72 43.08 -32.82
C ILE A 9 43.34 43.29 -32.12
N ILE A 10 42.37 43.84 -32.85
CA ILE A 10 41.01 44.02 -32.36
C ILE A 10 40.37 42.68 -32.14
N LEU A 11 40.58 41.67 -33.00
CA LEU A 11 40.04 40.29 -32.83
C LEU A 11 40.67 39.60 -31.63
N TRP A 12 41.95 39.75 -31.38
CA TRP A 12 42.63 39.19 -30.20
C TRP A 12 42.22 39.88 -28.92
N LEU A 13 41.95 41.17 -28.89
CA LEU A 13 41.42 41.90 -27.76
C LEU A 13 39.96 41.48 -27.45
N LEU A 14 39.12 41.25 -28.46
CA LEU A 14 37.79 40.73 -28.31
C LEU A 14 37.78 39.27 -27.79
N LEU A 15 38.72 38.45 -28.28
CA LEU A 15 38.90 37.08 -27.80
C LEU A 15 39.38 37.05 -26.33
N LEU A 16 40.27 37.95 -25.94
CA LEU A 16 40.77 38.12 -24.57
C LEU A 16 39.67 38.63 -23.62
N LEU A 17 38.81 39.54 -24.07
CA LEU A 17 37.63 40.02 -23.36
C LEU A 17 36.59 38.91 -23.18
N LEU A 18 36.36 38.05 -24.20
CA LEU A 18 35.51 36.88 -24.12
C LEU A 18 36.07 35.80 -23.18
N LEU A 19 37.37 35.60 -23.15
CA LEU A 19 38.02 34.67 -22.20
C LEU A 19 38.03 35.24 -20.79
N CYS A 20 38.19 36.53 -20.59
CA CYS A 20 38.06 37.16 -19.27
C CYS A 20 36.62 37.19 -18.74
N SER A 21 35.61 37.27 -19.64
CA SER A 21 34.22 37.20 -19.21
C SER A 21 33.80 35.80 -18.72
N GLN A 22 34.49 34.74 -19.12
CA GLN A 22 34.29 33.39 -18.57
C GLN A 22 34.96 33.20 -17.22
N TRP A 23 35.89 34.05 -16.84
CA TRP A 23 36.53 34.00 -15.51
C TRP A 23 35.85 34.87 -14.45
N LEU A 24 34.87 35.69 -14.82
CA LEU A 24 34.00 36.42 -13.90
C LEU A 24 32.68 35.66 -13.61
N GLY A 25 32.66 34.34 -13.82
CA GLY A 25 31.70 33.48 -13.16
C GLY A 25 31.87 33.70 -11.66
N ALA A 26 30.95 34.44 -11.07
CA ALA A 26 30.88 34.61 -9.61
C ALA A 26 30.99 33.21 -9.01
N GLN A 27 32.04 32.94 -8.25
CA GLN A 27 32.02 31.84 -7.29
C GLN A 27 30.89 32.19 -6.33
N GLU A 28 29.69 31.70 -6.62
CA GLU A 28 28.63 31.67 -5.60
C GLU A 28 29.21 30.92 -4.43
N GLY A 29 29.61 31.70 -3.41
CA GLY A 29 30.21 31.15 -2.20
C GLY A 29 29.19 30.14 -1.60
N GLN A 30 29.56 28.86 -1.58
CA GLN A 30 28.72 27.82 -1.02
C GLN A 30 28.30 28.21 0.40
N LEU A 31 26.99 28.31 0.62
CA LEU A 31 26.46 28.58 1.96
C LEU A 31 26.51 27.30 2.76
N ILE A 32 27.22 27.34 3.90
CA ILE A 32 27.40 26.20 4.80
C ILE A 32 26.46 26.35 6.00
N VAL A 33 25.67 25.33 6.29
CA VAL A 33 24.77 25.28 7.44
C VAL A 33 25.62 25.25 8.71
N GLU A 34 25.50 26.26 9.56
CA GLU A 34 26.13 26.31 10.87
C GLU A 34 25.23 25.72 11.95
N GLN A 35 23.96 26.10 11.91
CA GLN A 35 22.95 25.68 12.88
C GLN A 35 21.57 25.62 12.24
N VAL A 36 20.70 24.78 12.81
CA VAL A 36 19.27 24.74 12.49
C VAL A 36 18.46 25.21 13.69
N LYS A 37 17.68 26.28 13.52
CA LYS A 37 16.72 26.78 14.50
C LYS A 37 15.31 26.38 14.10
N ILE A 38 14.49 25.96 15.05
CA ILE A 38 13.08 25.61 14.82
C ILE A 38 12.24 26.59 15.62
N LEU A 39 11.33 27.29 14.94
CA LEU A 39 10.43 28.28 15.52
C LEU A 39 8.97 27.89 15.30
N GLY A 40 8.07 28.37 16.20
CA GLY A 40 6.64 28.16 16.08
C GLY A 40 6.12 26.90 16.77
N LEU A 41 6.97 26.10 17.39
CA LEU A 41 6.55 24.95 18.18
C LEU A 41 5.83 25.38 19.45
N ARG A 42 4.67 24.76 19.72
CA ARG A 42 3.87 24.96 20.95
C ARG A 42 3.64 23.66 21.71
N ARG A 43 3.42 22.55 20.99
CA ARG A 43 3.12 21.22 21.53
C ARG A 43 4.15 20.20 21.09
N THR A 44 4.65 20.33 19.86
CA THR A 44 5.59 19.37 19.27
C THR A 44 6.95 19.47 19.93
N ASN A 45 7.49 18.36 20.34
CA ASN A 45 8.87 18.30 20.84
C ASN A 45 9.85 18.61 19.70
N ALA A 46 10.76 19.56 19.94
CA ALA A 46 11.77 19.96 18.95
C ALA A 46 12.63 18.77 18.47
N GLN A 47 12.93 17.81 19.34
CA GLN A 47 13.68 16.60 18.97
C GLN A 47 12.94 15.75 17.92
N ILE A 48 11.61 15.75 17.95
CA ILE A 48 10.80 15.03 16.94
C ILE A 48 11.00 15.70 15.58
N VAL A 49 10.91 17.03 15.51
CA VAL A 49 11.11 17.77 14.26
C VAL A 49 12.54 17.56 13.74
N GLN A 50 13.54 17.64 14.61
CA GLN A 50 14.95 17.42 14.24
C GLN A 50 15.21 16.04 13.62
N ARG A 51 14.46 15.00 13.99
CA ARG A 51 14.58 13.65 13.38
C ARG A 51 14.16 13.62 11.92
N TYR A 52 13.19 14.45 11.54
CA TYR A 52 12.72 14.55 10.16
C TYR A 52 13.58 15.47 9.30
N LEU A 53 14.38 16.34 9.92
CA LEU A 53 15.29 17.23 9.22
C LEU A 53 16.59 16.49 8.87
N SER A 54 16.99 16.57 7.63
CA SER A 54 18.26 16.00 7.14
C SER A 54 19.41 17.00 7.20
N PHE A 55 19.16 18.29 7.51
CA PHE A 55 20.20 19.29 7.70
C PHE A 55 21.18 18.87 8.81
N ARG A 56 22.47 19.03 8.53
CA ARG A 56 23.55 18.85 9.51
C ARG A 56 24.45 20.08 9.47
N ALA A 57 25.06 20.40 10.61
CA ALA A 57 26.12 21.41 10.62
C ALA A 57 27.25 20.96 9.70
N GLY A 58 27.71 21.85 8.82
CA GLY A 58 28.69 21.56 7.77
C GLY A 58 28.12 21.22 6.40
N ASP A 59 26.81 20.97 6.27
CA ASP A 59 26.19 20.72 4.98
C ASP A 59 26.21 21.98 4.11
N VAL A 60 26.33 21.78 2.80
CA VAL A 60 26.12 22.85 1.82
C VAL A 60 24.62 23.06 1.65
N LEU A 61 24.15 24.29 1.90
CA LEU A 61 22.75 24.64 1.72
C LEU A 61 22.41 24.75 0.24
N THR A 62 21.61 23.82 -0.27
CA THR A 62 21.12 23.81 -1.65
C THR A 62 19.59 23.89 -1.70
N PRO A 63 19.00 24.41 -2.80
CA PRO A 63 17.55 24.41 -2.97
C PRO A 63 16.94 23.02 -2.85
N GLU A 64 17.60 21.99 -3.36
CA GLU A 64 17.15 20.60 -3.32
C GLU A 64 17.12 20.07 -1.87
N LEU A 65 18.10 20.47 -1.05
CA LEU A 65 18.12 20.09 0.35
C LEU A 65 16.98 20.76 1.13
N ILE A 66 16.68 22.02 0.86
CA ILE A 66 15.54 22.75 1.44
C ILE A 66 14.23 22.07 1.03
N GLU A 67 14.03 21.83 -0.27
CA GLU A 67 12.81 21.22 -0.78
C GLU A 67 12.58 19.83 -0.20
N ARG A 68 13.62 19.00 -0.12
CA ARG A 68 13.52 17.66 0.52
C ARG A 68 13.05 17.74 1.97
N ASN A 69 13.61 18.66 2.76
CA ASN A 69 13.22 18.84 4.15
C ASN A 69 11.80 19.40 4.26
N TYR A 70 11.40 20.31 3.38
CA TYR A 70 10.05 20.83 3.29
C TYR A 70 9.05 19.69 3.02
N GLN A 71 9.29 18.87 2.00
CA GLN A 71 8.43 17.73 1.67
C GLN A 71 8.36 16.72 2.81
N THR A 72 9.49 16.44 3.46
CA THR A 72 9.54 15.51 4.60
C THR A 72 8.68 15.99 5.75
N LEU A 73 8.79 17.26 6.14
CA LEU A 73 7.98 17.82 7.22
C LEU A 73 6.50 17.94 6.85
N GLN A 74 6.18 18.33 5.62
CA GLN A 74 4.80 18.36 5.14
C GLN A 74 4.14 16.97 5.17
N ALA A 75 4.89 15.93 4.78
CA ALA A 75 4.42 14.56 4.79
C ALA A 75 4.07 14.02 6.20
N THR A 76 4.59 14.63 7.27
CA THR A 76 4.23 14.25 8.64
C THR A 76 2.80 14.59 9.02
N ASN A 77 2.17 15.54 8.35
CA ASN A 77 0.88 16.14 8.72
C ASN A 77 0.86 16.84 10.10
N PHE A 78 2.01 17.07 10.74
CA PHE A 78 2.06 17.75 12.02
C PHE A 78 1.80 19.26 11.90
N PHE A 79 2.11 19.81 10.73
CA PHE A 79 2.11 21.24 10.49
C PHE A 79 1.10 21.65 9.43
N LYS A 80 0.42 22.78 9.66
CA LYS A 80 -0.42 23.46 8.68
C LYS A 80 0.45 24.17 7.64
N GLN A 81 1.58 24.73 8.11
CA GLN A 81 2.52 25.45 7.28
C GLN A 81 3.95 25.16 7.76
N VAL A 82 4.85 25.02 6.81
CA VAL A 82 6.30 24.91 7.02
C VAL A 82 6.95 25.93 6.10
N SER A 83 7.92 26.67 6.59
CA SER A 83 8.75 27.53 5.78
C SER A 83 10.21 27.47 6.24
N PHE A 84 11.12 27.69 5.30
CA PHE A 84 12.54 27.76 5.59
C PHE A 84 13.05 29.11 5.14
N ARG A 85 13.90 29.73 5.99
CA ARG A 85 14.67 30.90 5.65
C ARG A 85 16.10 30.75 6.17
N SER A 86 17.03 31.50 5.62
CA SER A 86 18.40 31.53 6.09
C SER A 86 18.71 32.89 6.77
N GLU A 87 19.43 32.83 7.88
CA GLU A 87 19.97 33.98 8.56
C GLU A 87 21.52 33.95 8.46
N PRO A 88 22.20 35.10 8.46
CA PRO A 88 23.68 35.12 8.54
C PRO A 88 24.19 34.33 9.73
N GLY A 89 25.22 33.51 9.53
CA GLY A 89 25.91 32.78 10.56
C GLY A 89 27.07 33.61 11.20
N SER A 90 27.93 32.94 11.97
CA SER A 90 29.03 33.55 12.72
C SER A 90 30.14 34.10 11.81
N SER A 91 30.24 33.68 10.58
CA SER A 91 31.27 34.10 9.63
C SER A 91 30.76 34.07 8.18
N ARG A 92 31.46 34.75 7.27
CA ARG A 92 31.11 34.80 5.83
C ARG A 92 31.03 33.40 5.25
N GLY A 93 29.93 33.11 4.53
CA GLY A 93 29.66 31.80 3.92
C GLY A 93 28.95 30.81 4.86
N LYS A 94 28.78 31.14 6.17
CA LYS A 94 27.97 30.34 7.07
C LYS A 94 26.55 30.89 7.23
N VAL A 95 25.59 30.02 7.37
CA VAL A 95 24.17 30.37 7.52
C VAL A 95 23.51 29.56 8.62
N ILE A 96 22.56 30.19 9.30
CA ILE A 96 21.64 29.54 10.22
C ILE A 96 20.37 29.28 9.44
N VAL A 97 19.99 28.01 9.32
CA VAL A 97 18.71 27.63 8.70
C VAL A 97 17.62 27.74 9.76
N VAL A 98 16.64 28.59 9.49
CA VAL A 98 15.48 28.77 10.37
C VAL A 98 14.29 28.03 9.74
N CYS A 99 13.83 26.99 10.41
CA CYS A 99 12.62 26.27 10.09
C CYS A 99 11.46 26.87 10.91
N GLU A 100 10.55 27.54 10.24
CA GLU A 100 9.37 28.15 10.85
C GLU A 100 8.16 27.28 10.57
N VAL A 101 7.41 26.91 11.64
CA VAL A 101 6.28 26.00 11.52
C VAL A 101 5.03 26.55 12.19
N ILE A 102 3.86 26.24 11.62
CA ILE A 102 2.56 26.43 12.26
C ILE A 102 1.96 25.07 12.48
N GLU A 103 1.77 24.70 13.75
CA GLU A 103 1.23 23.38 14.08
C GLU A 103 -0.22 23.22 13.66
N ARG A 104 -0.58 22.01 13.23
CA ARG A 104 -1.98 21.65 12.93
C ARG A 104 -2.72 21.47 14.25
N GLN A 105 -3.88 22.10 14.36
CA GLN A 105 -4.71 22.04 15.57
C GLN A 105 -5.78 20.95 15.51
N TRP A 106 -6.22 20.60 14.31
CA TRP A 106 -7.35 19.71 14.08
C TRP A 106 -6.90 18.37 13.57
N PRO A 107 -7.60 17.28 13.92
CA PRO A 107 -7.32 15.97 13.36
C PRO A 107 -7.50 15.97 11.85
N THR A 108 -6.87 15.01 11.19
CA THR A 108 -7.09 14.73 9.78
C THR A 108 -8.35 13.89 9.65
N PHE A 109 -9.26 14.32 8.80
CA PHE A 109 -10.45 13.54 8.44
C PHE A 109 -10.15 12.74 7.18
N GLU A 110 -10.42 11.45 7.23
CA GLU A 110 -10.21 10.53 6.12
C GLU A 110 -11.58 9.97 5.70
N PHE A 111 -11.91 10.15 4.43
CA PHE A 111 -13.07 9.54 3.82
C PHE A 111 -12.57 8.47 2.85
N ALA A 112 -13.18 7.31 2.89
CA ALA A 112 -12.91 6.25 1.96
C ALA A 112 -14.21 5.57 1.57
N GLY A 113 -14.26 5.05 0.37
CA GLY A 113 -15.38 4.29 -0.12
C GLY A 113 -14.98 3.59 -1.39
N GLY A 114 -15.70 2.56 -1.76
CA GLY A 114 -15.40 1.82 -2.96
C GLY A 114 -16.27 0.58 -3.08
N TYR A 115 -15.91 -0.19 -4.06
CA TYR A 115 -16.46 -1.52 -4.26
C TYR A 115 -15.32 -2.54 -4.29
N SER A 116 -15.47 -3.60 -3.53
CA SER A 116 -14.68 -4.80 -3.70
C SER A 116 -15.61 -5.99 -3.79
N GLU A 117 -15.22 -7.01 -4.50
CA GLU A 117 -16.02 -8.23 -4.58
C GLU A 117 -16.16 -8.90 -3.20
N LEU A 118 -15.10 -8.78 -2.36
CA LEU A 118 -15.08 -9.32 -1.02
C LEU A 118 -16.03 -8.59 -0.06
N ASP A 119 -15.99 -7.27 -0.05
CA ASP A 119 -16.73 -6.44 0.92
C ASP A 119 -18.02 -5.84 0.34
N GLY A 120 -18.29 -6.05 -0.96
CA GLY A 120 -19.35 -5.35 -1.68
C GLY A 120 -19.07 -3.86 -1.80
N TRP A 121 -20.10 -3.04 -1.86
CA TRP A 121 -19.99 -1.60 -1.70
C TRP A 121 -19.71 -1.29 -0.23
N TYR A 122 -18.69 -0.48 0.01
CA TYR A 122 -18.38 -0.01 1.36
C TYR A 122 -18.12 1.48 1.37
N PHE A 123 -18.41 2.09 2.50
CA PHE A 123 -18.21 3.50 2.77
C PHE A 123 -17.64 3.67 4.17
N SER A 124 -16.58 4.44 4.29
CA SER A 124 -16.00 4.85 5.56
C SER A 124 -16.27 6.34 5.75
N PRO A 125 -17.43 6.70 6.32
CA PRO A 125 -17.87 8.10 6.42
C PRO A 125 -17.07 8.87 7.47
N LEU A 126 -16.46 8.15 8.41
CA LEU A 126 -15.70 8.73 9.50
C LEU A 126 -14.39 7.96 9.69
N GLY A 127 -13.33 8.55 9.14
CA GLY A 127 -11.96 8.29 9.54
C GLY A 127 -11.43 9.54 10.21
N VAL A 128 -11.00 9.44 11.44
CA VAL A 128 -10.38 10.54 12.20
C VAL A 128 -9.00 10.10 12.60
N ARG A 129 -7.98 10.86 12.19
CA ARG A 129 -6.60 10.62 12.60
C ARG A 129 -6.05 11.85 13.28
N TYR A 130 -5.63 11.69 14.51
CA TYR A 130 -4.94 12.70 15.27
C TYR A 130 -3.43 12.47 15.13
N ASP A 131 -2.82 13.24 14.23
CA ASP A 131 -1.39 13.22 13.99
C ASP A 131 -0.65 13.97 15.13
N ASN A 132 0.55 13.50 15.47
CA ASN A 132 1.39 14.12 16.50
C ASN A 132 0.73 14.20 17.90
N LEU A 133 0.16 13.10 18.34
CA LEU A 133 -0.50 12.97 19.63
C LEU A 133 0.47 13.43 20.76
N PHE A 134 0.03 14.36 21.58
CA PHE A 134 0.82 14.97 22.66
C PHE A 134 2.18 15.55 22.23
N GLY A 135 2.34 15.91 20.97
CA GLY A 135 3.60 16.46 20.45
C GLY A 135 4.74 15.46 20.32
N SER A 136 4.46 14.17 20.43
CA SER A 136 5.43 13.07 20.49
C SER A 136 5.68 12.37 19.16
N GLY A 137 5.04 12.83 18.07
CA GLY A 137 5.14 12.22 16.75
C GLY A 137 4.32 10.93 16.59
N HIS A 138 3.58 10.52 17.61
CA HIS A 138 2.64 9.40 17.53
C HIS A 138 1.35 9.82 16.87
N TRP A 139 0.63 8.89 16.27
CA TRP A 139 -0.73 9.16 15.81
C TRP A 139 -1.73 8.11 16.29
N LEU A 140 -2.96 8.55 16.46
CA LEU A 140 -4.11 7.73 16.81
C LEU A 140 -5.17 7.94 15.75
N GLY A 141 -5.67 6.83 15.17
CA GLY A 141 -6.73 6.86 14.17
C GLY A 141 -7.89 5.98 14.56
N LEU A 142 -9.10 6.47 14.33
CA LEU A 142 -10.35 5.72 14.40
C LEU A 142 -10.96 5.72 13.01
N ARG A 143 -11.36 4.55 12.52
CA ARG A 143 -12.08 4.40 11.27
C ARG A 143 -13.32 3.55 11.46
N LEU A 144 -14.45 4.03 10.94
CA LEU A 144 -15.68 3.28 10.84
C LEU A 144 -15.88 2.84 9.39
N ILE A 145 -16.34 1.62 9.18
CA ILE A 145 -16.65 1.05 7.86
C ILE A 145 -18.08 0.55 7.88
N PHE A 146 -18.84 0.94 6.86
CA PHE A 146 -20.20 0.47 6.61
C PHE A 146 -20.31 0.05 5.14
N GLY A 147 -20.94 -1.07 4.87
CA GLY A 147 -21.08 -1.56 3.51
C GLY A 147 -22.11 -2.66 3.36
N ASP A 148 -22.24 -3.14 2.15
CA ASP A 148 -23.15 -4.23 1.81
C ASP A 148 -22.77 -5.53 2.55
N ARG A 149 -21.47 -5.85 2.60
CA ARG A 149 -20.96 -7.10 3.17
C ARG A 149 -20.00 -6.90 4.33
N VAL A 150 -19.73 -5.66 4.71
CA VAL A 150 -18.80 -5.33 5.80
C VAL A 150 -19.35 -4.22 6.65
N ALA A 151 -19.24 -4.36 7.96
CA ALA A 151 -19.41 -3.27 8.91
C ALA A 151 -18.38 -3.44 10.02
N GLY A 152 -17.85 -2.32 10.55
CA GLY A 152 -16.85 -2.43 11.60
C GLY A 152 -16.23 -1.13 12.01
N ALA A 153 -15.32 -1.25 12.97
CA ALA A 153 -14.50 -0.17 13.49
C ALA A 153 -13.06 -0.64 13.64
N ASN A 154 -12.12 0.23 13.33
CA ASN A 154 -10.69 0.04 13.55
C ASN A 154 -10.14 1.21 14.36
N LEU A 155 -9.48 0.91 15.47
CA LEU A 155 -8.67 1.86 16.23
C LEU A 155 -7.21 1.50 16.02
N ARG A 156 -6.40 2.47 15.59
CA ARG A 156 -4.97 2.28 15.36
C ARG A 156 -4.15 3.32 16.10
N PHE A 157 -3.19 2.86 16.87
CA PHE A 157 -2.11 3.68 17.42
C PHE A 157 -0.81 3.35 16.72
N TYR A 158 -0.03 4.37 16.37
CA TYR A 158 1.26 4.20 15.70
C TYR A 158 2.32 5.10 16.33
N GLN A 159 3.44 4.51 16.64
CA GLN A 159 4.62 5.18 17.18
C GLN A 159 5.81 4.93 16.23
N PRO A 160 6.28 5.95 15.51
CA PRO A 160 7.50 5.86 14.72
C PRO A 160 8.74 5.90 15.60
N ASN A 161 9.82 5.32 15.11
CA ASN A 161 11.17 5.48 15.67
C ASN A 161 11.28 5.15 17.18
N ILE A 162 10.72 3.99 17.59
CA ILE A 162 10.86 3.53 18.98
C ILE A 162 12.34 3.37 19.34
N PHE A 163 12.68 3.72 20.57
CA PHE A 163 14.06 3.66 21.11
C PHE A 163 15.10 4.37 20.22
N ASN A 164 14.73 5.48 19.58
CA ASN A 164 15.58 6.24 18.64
C ASN A 164 16.15 5.41 17.48
N SER A 165 15.47 4.33 17.11
CA SER A 165 15.82 3.44 16.01
C SER A 165 14.92 3.66 14.80
N ALA A 166 15.25 3.01 13.67
CA ALA A 166 14.37 2.97 12.49
C ALA A 166 13.19 1.98 12.65
N SER A 167 12.88 1.60 13.90
CA SER A 167 11.80 0.66 14.21
C SER A 167 10.55 1.41 14.65
N ASN A 168 9.40 0.88 14.27
CA ASN A 168 8.10 1.44 14.57
C ASN A 168 7.25 0.44 15.35
N PHE A 169 6.40 0.95 16.21
CA PHE A 169 5.39 0.18 16.92
C PHE A 169 4.00 0.55 16.42
N GLN A 170 3.14 -0.43 16.27
CA GLN A 170 1.73 -0.25 15.92
C GLN A 170 0.86 -1.16 16.77
N PHE A 171 -0.24 -0.61 17.23
CA PHE A 171 -1.32 -1.33 17.88
C PHE A 171 -2.59 -1.13 17.08
N ASP A 172 -3.27 -2.21 16.74
CA ASP A 172 -4.58 -2.21 16.09
C ASP A 172 -5.60 -2.94 16.97
N ALA A 173 -6.78 -2.35 17.08
CA ALA A 173 -7.97 -2.99 17.63
C ALA A 173 -9.07 -2.91 16.56
N ASP A 174 -9.58 -4.09 16.15
CA ASP A 174 -10.56 -4.22 15.08
C ASP A 174 -11.78 -4.95 15.58
N ILE A 175 -12.96 -4.46 15.21
CA ILE A 175 -14.23 -5.18 15.33
C ILE A 175 -14.87 -5.14 13.95
N THR A 176 -15.16 -6.31 13.38
CA THR A 176 -15.72 -6.41 12.03
C THR A 176 -16.80 -7.48 11.97
N GLY A 177 -17.87 -7.19 11.25
CA GLY A 177 -18.82 -8.16 10.76
C GLY A 177 -18.69 -8.26 9.24
N ARG A 178 -18.52 -9.45 8.70
CA ARG A 178 -18.45 -9.70 7.27
C ARG A 178 -19.46 -10.74 6.83
N ARG A 179 -20.06 -10.50 5.69
CA ARG A 179 -20.94 -11.45 5.01
C ARG A 179 -20.16 -12.14 3.91
N ILE A 180 -19.88 -13.43 4.07
CA ILE A 180 -19.15 -14.22 3.08
C ILE A 180 -20.13 -15.07 2.24
N ILE A 181 -19.72 -15.39 1.02
CA ILE A 181 -20.48 -16.24 0.11
C ILE A 181 -19.83 -17.61 0.06
N HIS A 182 -20.66 -18.65 0.21
CA HIS A 182 -20.28 -20.03 0.00
C HIS A 182 -21.04 -20.57 -1.21
N TYR A 183 -20.42 -21.47 -1.94
CA TYR A 183 -21.07 -22.23 -3.01
C TYR A 183 -21.18 -23.68 -2.59
N PHE A 184 -22.43 -24.17 -2.57
CA PHE A 184 -22.76 -25.57 -2.36
C PHE A 184 -23.39 -26.06 -3.65
N ASP A 185 -22.63 -26.79 -4.47
CA ASP A 185 -22.96 -27.12 -5.86
C ASP A 185 -23.23 -25.83 -6.69
N THR A 186 -24.47 -25.65 -7.13
CA THR A 186 -24.91 -24.48 -7.90
C THR A 186 -25.52 -23.37 -7.03
N ARG A 187 -25.64 -23.57 -5.71
CA ARG A 187 -26.35 -22.63 -4.82
C ARG A 187 -25.36 -21.73 -4.11
N ALA A 188 -25.52 -20.43 -4.33
CA ALA A 188 -24.81 -19.42 -3.55
C ALA A 188 -25.53 -19.12 -2.25
N SER A 189 -24.81 -19.12 -1.15
CA SER A 189 -25.34 -18.85 0.18
C SER A 189 -24.48 -17.83 0.95
N ARG A 190 -25.09 -17.11 1.85
CA ARG A 190 -24.47 -16.07 2.66
C ARG A 190 -24.36 -16.52 4.11
N GLN A 191 -23.21 -16.27 4.71
CA GLN A 191 -22.94 -16.46 6.13
C GLN A 191 -22.32 -15.19 6.70
N ASN A 192 -22.81 -14.72 7.83
CA ASN A 192 -22.14 -13.65 8.56
C ASN A 192 -21.04 -14.22 9.45
N ILE A 193 -19.94 -13.50 9.55
CA ILE A 193 -18.84 -13.79 10.47
C ILE A 193 -18.54 -12.52 11.23
N ALA A 194 -18.72 -12.56 12.54
CA ALA A 194 -18.26 -11.52 13.44
C ALA A 194 -16.84 -11.83 13.91
N ALA A 195 -15.99 -10.82 13.95
CA ALA A 195 -14.62 -10.94 14.44
C ALA A 195 -14.20 -9.71 15.23
N ALA A 196 -13.44 -9.94 16.30
CA ALA A 196 -12.73 -8.90 17.03
C ALA A 196 -11.26 -9.29 17.13
N SER A 197 -10.34 -8.33 16.98
CA SER A 197 -8.91 -8.62 17.11
C SER A 197 -8.13 -7.48 17.73
N LEU A 198 -7.08 -7.85 18.44
CA LEU A 198 -6.03 -6.95 18.92
C LEU A 198 -4.72 -7.41 18.33
N ARG A 199 -3.97 -6.49 17.72
CA ARG A 199 -2.69 -6.78 17.08
C ARG A 199 -1.63 -5.80 17.52
N LEU A 200 -0.47 -6.34 17.91
CA LEU A 200 0.76 -5.60 18.17
C LEU A 200 1.74 -5.87 17.04
N THR A 201 2.33 -4.84 16.49
CA THR A 201 3.29 -4.93 15.38
C THR A 201 4.54 -4.14 15.72
N LEU A 202 5.69 -4.77 15.54
CA LEU A 202 6.99 -4.13 15.45
C LEU A 202 7.46 -4.21 14.00
N SER A 203 7.90 -3.09 13.44
CA SER A 203 8.39 -3.05 12.07
C SER A 203 9.64 -2.18 11.98
N GLY A 204 10.56 -2.52 11.08
CA GLY A 204 11.77 -1.74 10.86
C GLY A 204 12.24 -1.82 9.43
N SER A 205 12.82 -0.72 8.94
CA SER A 205 13.52 -0.69 7.66
C SER A 205 14.97 -1.14 7.85
N ARG A 206 15.44 -1.97 6.93
CA ARG A 206 16.84 -2.43 6.85
C ARG A 206 17.60 -1.74 5.73
N GLY A 207 17.09 -0.60 5.24
CA GLY A 207 17.62 0.11 4.07
C GLY A 207 17.28 -0.57 2.74
N LEU A 208 17.54 0.11 1.62
CA LEU A 208 17.34 -0.38 0.24
C LEU A 208 15.99 -1.10 0.02
N GLY A 209 14.90 -0.57 0.57
CA GLY A 209 13.55 -1.14 0.39
C GLY A 209 13.31 -2.48 1.11
N LYS A 210 14.15 -2.86 2.07
CA LYS A 210 13.99 -4.08 2.88
C LYS A 210 13.31 -3.75 4.20
N TYR A 211 12.26 -4.51 4.52
CA TYR A 211 11.46 -4.32 5.74
C TYR A 211 11.30 -5.66 6.46
N LEU A 212 11.45 -5.59 7.78
CA LEU A 212 11.13 -6.68 8.68
C LEU A 212 10.00 -6.22 9.59
N SER A 213 8.96 -7.01 9.70
CA SER A 213 7.88 -6.79 10.67
C SER A 213 7.49 -8.09 11.33
N GLY A 214 7.04 -8.00 12.56
CA GLY A 214 6.55 -9.13 13.31
C GLY A 214 5.66 -8.68 14.46
N GLY A 215 4.94 -9.59 15.04
CA GLY A 215 4.05 -9.20 16.12
C GLY A 215 3.22 -10.33 16.68
N LEU A 216 2.33 -9.94 17.56
CA LEU A 216 1.37 -10.80 18.24
C LEU A 216 -0.05 -10.36 17.87
N GLN A 217 -0.95 -11.31 17.76
CA GLN A 217 -2.38 -11.04 17.57
C GLN A 217 -3.20 -11.95 18.46
N SER A 218 -4.26 -11.39 19.02
CA SER A 218 -5.34 -12.14 19.64
C SER A 218 -6.63 -11.82 18.89
N SER A 219 -7.36 -12.83 18.49
CA SER A 219 -8.63 -12.67 17.77
C SER A 219 -9.71 -13.59 18.32
N GLU A 220 -10.92 -13.12 18.24
CA GLU A 220 -12.12 -13.87 18.50
C GLU A 220 -12.98 -13.83 17.25
N THR A 221 -13.38 -14.98 16.74
CA THR A 221 -14.18 -15.10 15.52
C THR A 221 -15.39 -15.97 15.78
N GLN A 222 -16.55 -15.51 15.33
CA GLN A 222 -17.82 -16.21 15.49
C GLN A 222 -18.58 -16.20 14.17
N PRO A 223 -18.55 -17.31 13.41
CA PRO A 223 -19.44 -17.51 12.27
C PRO A 223 -20.88 -17.80 12.75
N ASP A 224 -21.87 -17.31 11.98
CA ASP A 224 -23.28 -17.69 12.18
C ASP A 224 -23.46 -19.20 11.95
N SER A 225 -24.34 -19.81 12.72
CA SER A 225 -24.64 -21.25 12.64
C SER A 225 -25.46 -21.64 11.42
N PHE A 226 -26.00 -20.67 10.69
CA PHE A 226 -26.86 -20.87 9.52
C PHE A 226 -26.37 -20.05 8.34
N ALA A 227 -26.66 -20.55 7.14
CA ALA A 227 -26.53 -19.81 5.89
C ALA A 227 -27.90 -19.47 5.31
N THR A 228 -27.97 -18.35 4.57
CA THR A 228 -29.15 -17.97 3.80
C THR A 228 -28.83 -18.05 2.32
N LEU A 229 -29.79 -18.47 1.50
CA LEU A 229 -29.64 -18.44 0.03
C LEU A 229 -29.57 -16.99 -0.46
N VAL A 230 -28.70 -16.72 -1.44
CA VAL A 230 -28.49 -15.37 -2.00
C VAL A 230 -29.79 -14.79 -2.60
N HIS A 231 -30.63 -15.65 -3.21
CA HIS A 231 -31.87 -15.23 -3.86
C HIS A 231 -33.15 -15.49 -3.05
N LYS A 232 -33.02 -16.05 -1.84
CA LYS A 232 -34.16 -16.32 -0.94
C LYS A 232 -33.71 -16.08 0.50
N ASP A 233 -33.80 -14.85 0.95
CA ASP A 233 -33.30 -14.43 2.28
C ASP A 233 -33.94 -15.15 3.49
N SER A 234 -35.03 -15.87 3.28
CA SER A 234 -35.77 -16.60 4.34
C SER A 234 -35.44 -18.09 4.43
N THR A 235 -34.63 -18.65 3.55
CA THR A 235 -34.30 -20.06 3.57
C THR A 235 -33.00 -20.30 4.34
N PHE A 236 -33.12 -20.91 5.52
CA PHE A 236 -31.97 -21.32 6.35
C PHE A 236 -31.64 -22.78 6.08
N PHE A 237 -30.36 -23.09 6.01
CA PHE A 237 -29.90 -24.47 5.94
C PHE A 237 -28.66 -24.67 6.80
N ALA A 238 -28.51 -25.91 7.28
CA ALA A 238 -27.36 -26.32 8.09
C ALA A 238 -26.13 -26.48 7.17
N PHE A 239 -24.97 -26.10 7.69
CA PHE A 239 -23.72 -26.30 6.98
C PHE A 239 -23.29 -27.76 6.95
N PRO A 240 -22.57 -28.20 5.91
CA PRO A 240 -21.88 -29.47 5.89
C PRO A 240 -20.92 -29.62 7.08
N GLU A 241 -20.68 -30.83 7.56
CA GLU A 241 -19.87 -31.12 8.73
C GLU A 241 -18.48 -30.46 8.70
N ILE A 242 -17.87 -30.39 7.53
CA ILE A 242 -16.55 -29.77 7.34
C ILE A 242 -16.50 -28.26 7.70
N ILE A 243 -17.63 -27.57 7.61
CA ILE A 243 -17.81 -26.19 8.06
C ILE A 243 -18.39 -26.18 9.48
N ALA A 244 -19.36 -27.06 9.75
CA ALA A 244 -20.09 -27.10 11.02
C ALA A 244 -19.18 -27.26 12.25
N LYS A 245 -18.09 -28.01 12.14
CA LYS A 245 -17.07 -28.15 13.19
C LYS A 245 -16.37 -26.85 13.58
N ASP A 246 -16.41 -25.85 12.72
CA ASP A 246 -15.75 -24.56 12.90
C ASP A 246 -16.74 -23.44 13.26
N LEU A 247 -18.02 -23.76 13.38
CA LEU A 247 -19.04 -22.84 13.88
C LEU A 247 -18.88 -22.61 15.39
N GLY A 248 -19.47 -21.53 15.85
CA GLY A 248 -19.30 -21.08 17.23
C GLY A 248 -18.08 -20.17 17.40
N LYS A 249 -17.99 -19.65 18.59
CA LYS A 249 -16.94 -18.68 18.96
C LYS A 249 -15.60 -19.40 19.13
N LYS A 250 -14.57 -18.92 18.43
CA LYS A 250 -13.19 -19.40 18.59
C LYS A 250 -12.25 -18.26 18.92
N ARG A 251 -11.36 -18.48 19.88
CA ARG A 251 -10.28 -17.56 20.26
C ARG A 251 -8.96 -18.11 19.77
N LEU A 252 -8.27 -17.29 19.00
CA LEU A 252 -6.98 -17.63 18.39
C LEU A 252 -5.94 -16.62 18.84
N HIS A 253 -4.75 -17.11 19.15
CA HIS A 253 -3.58 -16.27 19.47
C HIS A 253 -2.48 -16.61 18.49
N SER A 254 -1.87 -15.61 17.88
CA SER A 254 -0.83 -15.87 16.90
C SER A 254 0.41 -15.01 17.13
N ALA A 255 1.55 -15.58 16.75
CA ALA A 255 2.79 -14.85 16.54
C ALA A 255 3.15 -14.92 15.05
N TRP A 256 3.52 -13.80 14.47
CA TRP A 256 3.79 -13.74 13.05
C TRP A 256 5.07 -12.95 12.75
N LEU A 257 5.68 -13.28 11.61
CA LEU A 257 6.86 -12.63 11.06
C LEU A 257 6.65 -12.40 9.56
N ARG A 258 7.08 -11.24 9.05
CA ARG A 258 7.03 -10.89 7.64
C ARG A 258 8.32 -10.22 7.20
N LEU A 259 8.93 -10.78 6.18
CA LEU A 259 10.03 -10.21 5.43
C LEU A 259 9.48 -9.59 4.15
N GLN A 260 9.85 -8.37 3.83
CA GLN A 260 9.41 -7.67 2.62
C GLN A 260 10.59 -6.98 1.95
N ALA A 261 10.59 -7.02 0.63
CA ALA A 261 11.49 -6.23 -0.21
C ALA A 261 10.67 -5.44 -1.23
N ASP A 262 11.03 -4.18 -1.44
CA ASP A 262 10.40 -3.31 -2.42
C ASP A 262 11.47 -2.45 -3.10
N THR A 263 11.71 -2.71 -4.39
CA THR A 263 12.65 -1.98 -5.23
C THR A 263 11.97 -1.33 -6.43
N ARG A 264 10.64 -1.22 -6.38
CA ARG A 264 9.85 -0.59 -7.45
C ARG A 264 10.21 0.89 -7.55
N ASP A 265 10.23 1.39 -8.76
CA ASP A 265 10.45 2.80 -9.06
C ASP A 265 9.24 3.68 -8.69
N ASP A 266 8.02 3.17 -8.78
CA ASP A 266 6.78 3.83 -8.35
C ASP A 266 5.86 2.80 -7.67
N ALA A 267 5.19 3.20 -6.61
CA ALA A 267 4.31 2.31 -5.86
C ALA A 267 2.97 2.05 -6.58
N LEU A 268 2.46 3.04 -7.34
CA LEU A 268 1.17 2.96 -8.02
C LEU A 268 1.30 2.46 -9.46
N PHE A 269 2.30 2.97 -10.21
CA PHE A 269 2.56 2.60 -11.60
C PHE A 269 4.01 2.15 -11.79
N PRO A 270 4.40 1.01 -11.18
CA PRO A 270 5.76 0.53 -11.32
C PRO A 270 6.08 0.18 -12.77
N THR A 271 7.25 0.67 -13.26
CA THR A 271 7.76 0.33 -14.58
C THR A 271 8.89 -0.67 -14.53
N LYS A 272 9.56 -0.76 -13.38
CA LYS A 272 10.67 -1.70 -13.12
C LYS A 272 10.78 -2.01 -11.64
N GLY A 273 11.47 -3.11 -11.34
CA GLY A 273 11.77 -3.52 -9.98
C GLY A 273 10.94 -4.71 -9.51
N ILE A 274 11.14 -5.06 -8.28
CA ILE A 274 10.46 -6.18 -7.62
C ILE A 274 9.80 -5.72 -6.33
N TRP A 275 8.71 -6.35 -6.00
CA TRP A 275 8.12 -6.32 -4.68
C TRP A 275 7.90 -7.77 -4.23
N GLY A 276 8.25 -8.09 -3.01
CA GLY A 276 8.03 -9.43 -2.48
C GLY A 276 7.83 -9.43 -0.98
N ALA A 277 7.00 -10.35 -0.49
CA ALA A 277 6.78 -10.57 0.92
C ALA A 277 6.67 -12.06 1.22
N LEU A 278 7.38 -12.49 2.26
CA LEU A 278 7.24 -13.81 2.85
C LEU A 278 6.73 -13.63 4.28
N SER A 279 5.58 -14.22 4.57
CA SER A 279 4.94 -14.15 5.88
C SER A 279 4.84 -15.56 6.47
N PHE A 280 5.16 -15.67 7.74
CA PHE A 280 4.97 -16.88 8.54
C PHE A 280 4.16 -16.51 9.78
N GLU A 281 3.21 -17.37 10.14
CA GLU A 281 2.35 -17.20 11.32
C GLU A 281 2.14 -18.53 12.00
N ALA A 282 2.34 -18.57 13.32
CA ALA A 282 2.02 -19.68 14.19
C ALA A 282 0.82 -19.30 15.04
N VAL A 283 -0.22 -20.12 15.00
CA VAL A 283 -1.51 -19.88 15.68
C VAL A 283 -1.77 -20.96 16.69
N GLY A 284 -2.24 -20.56 17.86
CA GLY A 284 -2.71 -21.39 18.96
C GLY A 284 -4.04 -20.89 19.52
N GLY A 285 -4.52 -21.51 20.58
CA GLY A 285 -5.84 -21.27 21.19
C GLY A 285 -6.80 -22.41 20.87
N ASP A 286 -8.02 -22.08 20.47
CA ASP A 286 -9.07 -23.07 20.14
C ASP A 286 -8.79 -23.85 18.85
N ALA A 287 -7.81 -23.41 18.05
CA ALA A 287 -7.23 -24.18 16.96
C ALA A 287 -5.71 -23.97 16.91
N LYS A 288 -4.98 -24.99 16.46
CA LYS A 288 -3.51 -24.92 16.33
C LYS A 288 -3.10 -25.17 14.89
N PHE A 289 -2.46 -24.19 14.26
CA PHE A 289 -1.98 -24.31 12.88
C PHE A 289 -0.86 -23.32 12.57
N ASN A 290 -0.18 -23.55 11.47
CA ASN A 290 0.79 -22.63 10.92
C ASN A 290 0.33 -22.15 9.55
N ARG A 291 0.68 -20.92 9.19
CA ARG A 291 0.37 -20.33 7.89
C ARG A 291 1.61 -19.69 7.29
N THR A 292 1.87 -19.99 6.02
CA THR A 292 2.97 -19.39 5.26
C THR A 292 2.41 -18.82 3.97
N ILE A 293 2.76 -17.57 3.67
CA ILE A 293 2.33 -16.89 2.45
C ILE A 293 3.55 -16.23 1.82
N PHE A 294 3.79 -16.55 0.55
CA PHE A 294 4.69 -15.82 -0.34
C PHE A 294 3.87 -15.06 -1.38
N ASP A 295 4.14 -13.76 -1.57
CA ASP A 295 3.58 -12.92 -2.65
C ASP A 295 4.77 -12.18 -3.28
N GLY A 296 5.13 -12.56 -4.50
CA GLY A 296 6.22 -11.96 -5.26
C GLY A 296 5.69 -11.28 -6.52
N ARG A 297 6.23 -10.12 -6.87
CA ARG A 297 5.81 -9.32 -8.02
C ARG A 297 7.05 -8.77 -8.72
N VAL A 298 7.05 -8.84 -10.05
CA VAL A 298 8.14 -8.37 -10.90
C VAL A 298 7.56 -7.42 -11.95
N TYR A 299 8.24 -6.34 -12.19
CA TYR A 299 7.87 -5.34 -13.17
C TYR A 299 9.04 -5.09 -14.09
N GLN A 300 8.81 -5.18 -15.39
CA GLN A 300 9.80 -5.02 -16.42
C GLN A 300 9.24 -4.18 -17.56
N LYS A 301 9.89 -3.07 -17.89
CA LYS A 301 9.55 -2.29 -19.09
C LYS A 301 9.82 -3.15 -20.33
N LEU A 302 8.82 -3.29 -21.19
CA LEU A 302 8.89 -4.08 -22.41
C LEU A 302 8.18 -3.31 -23.54
N GLY A 303 8.94 -2.88 -24.53
CA GLY A 303 8.41 -2.08 -25.64
C GLY A 303 7.68 -0.82 -25.16
N LEU A 304 6.42 -0.67 -25.58
CA LEU A 304 5.57 0.48 -25.22
C LEU A 304 4.95 0.36 -23.84
N GLY A 305 5.04 -0.80 -23.20
CA GLY A 305 4.37 -1.09 -21.95
C GLY A 305 5.27 -1.65 -20.88
N VAL A 306 4.64 -2.21 -19.87
CA VAL A 306 5.26 -2.86 -18.72
C VAL A 306 4.68 -4.26 -18.57
N LEU A 307 5.54 -5.26 -18.56
CA LEU A 307 5.18 -6.60 -18.15
C LEU A 307 5.19 -6.66 -16.61
N ALA A 308 4.07 -6.98 -16.02
CA ALA A 308 3.88 -7.14 -14.60
C ALA A 308 3.47 -8.60 -14.30
N TRP A 309 4.23 -9.27 -13.47
CA TRP A 309 3.96 -10.64 -13.07
C TRP A 309 3.89 -10.77 -11.56
N ARG A 310 2.88 -11.48 -11.08
CA ARG A 310 2.70 -11.84 -9.68
C ARG A 310 2.63 -13.36 -9.52
N LEU A 311 3.32 -13.86 -8.50
CA LEU A 311 3.18 -15.22 -8.00
C LEU A 311 2.83 -15.18 -6.51
N LYS A 312 1.69 -15.78 -6.16
CA LYS A 312 1.28 -15.95 -4.76
C LYS A 312 1.17 -17.44 -4.44
N LEU A 313 1.92 -17.87 -3.45
CA LEU A 313 1.89 -19.21 -2.90
C LEU A 313 1.48 -19.13 -1.43
N ALA A 314 0.49 -19.91 -1.03
CA ALA A 314 0.00 -19.88 0.33
C ALA A 314 -0.29 -21.30 0.82
N LYS A 315 0.05 -21.56 2.08
CA LYS A 315 -0.16 -22.84 2.74
C LYS A 315 -0.53 -22.61 4.20
N THR A 316 -1.51 -23.38 4.66
CA THR A 316 -1.84 -23.54 6.09
C THR A 316 -2.04 -25.03 6.39
N SER A 317 -2.17 -25.41 7.67
CA SER A 317 -2.51 -26.79 8.01
C SER A 317 -4.01 -27.04 7.88
N GLU A 318 -4.40 -28.29 7.78
CA GLU A 318 -5.82 -28.69 7.72
C GLU A 318 -6.58 -28.53 9.05
N ALA A 319 -5.85 -28.28 10.14
CA ALA A 319 -6.43 -27.92 11.43
C ALA A 319 -6.92 -26.48 11.50
N ALA A 320 -6.58 -25.64 10.50
CA ALA A 320 -7.07 -24.28 10.43
C ALA A 320 -8.60 -24.28 10.21
N PRO A 321 -9.37 -23.44 10.93
CA PRO A 321 -10.78 -23.23 10.64
C PRO A 321 -10.99 -22.78 9.18
N PHE A 322 -12.17 -23.05 8.61
CA PHE A 322 -12.43 -22.73 7.20
C PHE A 322 -12.19 -21.26 6.87
N TYR A 323 -12.53 -20.33 7.73
CA TYR A 323 -12.34 -18.89 7.53
C TYR A 323 -10.87 -18.42 7.61
N GLU A 324 -9.95 -19.29 8.06
CA GLU A 324 -8.50 -19.08 8.07
C GLU A 324 -7.80 -19.76 6.89
N ARG A 325 -8.54 -20.49 6.05
CA ARG A 325 -8.05 -21.16 4.85
C ARG A 325 -8.18 -20.26 3.61
N PHE A 326 -7.74 -20.77 2.49
CA PHE A 326 -7.69 -20.02 1.23
C PHE A 326 -8.87 -20.34 0.33
N TYR A 327 -9.18 -19.38 -0.54
CA TYR A 327 -10.22 -19.47 -1.56
C TYR A 327 -9.68 -19.04 -2.92
N LEU A 328 -10.39 -19.41 -4.00
CA LEU A 328 -10.08 -19.09 -5.39
C LEU A 328 -11.34 -18.60 -6.11
N GLY A 329 -11.15 -17.68 -7.04
CA GLY A 329 -12.18 -16.94 -7.77
C GLY A 329 -12.28 -15.51 -7.26
N GLY A 330 -12.67 -14.63 -8.17
CA GLY A 330 -12.89 -13.22 -7.88
C GLY A 330 -11.82 -12.28 -8.43
N VAL A 331 -12.20 -11.03 -8.52
CA VAL A 331 -11.44 -9.94 -9.13
C VAL A 331 -10.04 -9.74 -8.57
N ASN A 332 -9.78 -10.13 -7.32
CA ASN A 332 -8.48 -10.01 -6.66
C ASN A 332 -7.68 -11.33 -6.63
N SER A 333 -8.18 -12.35 -7.30
CA SER A 333 -7.62 -13.70 -7.32
C SER A 333 -7.52 -14.19 -8.77
N LEU A 334 -8.48 -14.98 -9.23
CA LEU A 334 -8.62 -15.47 -10.59
C LEU A 334 -9.85 -14.81 -11.21
N ARG A 335 -9.63 -13.87 -12.12
CA ARG A 335 -10.70 -13.17 -12.85
C ARG A 335 -11.46 -14.15 -13.73
N SER A 336 -12.67 -13.84 -14.17
CA SER A 336 -13.62 -14.68 -14.89
C SER A 336 -14.42 -15.68 -14.05
N PHE A 337 -14.31 -15.59 -12.74
CA PHE A 337 -15.15 -16.37 -11.83
C PHE A 337 -15.59 -15.48 -10.68
N ASP A 338 -16.80 -15.66 -10.21
CA ASP A 338 -17.29 -14.98 -9.00
C ASP A 338 -16.38 -15.25 -7.80
N GLU A 339 -16.41 -14.35 -6.82
CA GLU A 339 -15.65 -14.52 -5.60
C GLU A 339 -15.93 -15.87 -4.95
N ARG A 340 -14.87 -16.64 -4.69
CA ARG A 340 -14.92 -17.96 -4.03
C ARG A 340 -15.60 -19.07 -4.84
N ARG A 341 -16.04 -18.82 -6.08
CA ARG A 341 -16.74 -19.80 -6.91
C ARG A 341 -15.96 -21.10 -7.13
N LEU A 342 -14.65 -21.01 -7.18
CA LEU A 342 -13.73 -22.14 -7.38
C LEU A 342 -13.19 -22.71 -6.04
N THR A 343 -13.90 -22.49 -4.95
CA THR A 343 -13.45 -22.88 -3.63
C THR A 343 -14.21 -24.12 -3.16
N PRO A 344 -13.51 -25.20 -2.77
CA PRO A 344 -14.16 -26.39 -2.22
C PRO A 344 -14.86 -26.06 -0.90
N VAL A 345 -15.86 -26.85 -0.57
CA VAL A 345 -16.55 -26.75 0.73
C VAL A 345 -15.52 -26.95 1.84
N GLY A 346 -15.51 -26.04 2.82
CA GLY A 346 -14.52 -26.02 3.90
C GLY A 346 -13.20 -25.33 3.57
N TYR A 347 -13.09 -24.76 2.39
CA TYR A 347 -11.92 -24.01 1.90
C TYR A 347 -10.63 -24.84 1.81
N SER A 348 -9.60 -24.31 1.22
CA SER A 348 -8.38 -25.06 0.93
C SER A 348 -7.21 -24.66 1.84
N PRO A 349 -6.42 -25.62 2.29
CA PRO A 349 -5.18 -25.35 3.00
C PRO A 349 -4.05 -24.87 2.08
N LYS A 350 -4.19 -24.93 0.76
CA LYS A 350 -3.15 -24.51 -0.20
C LYS A 350 -3.74 -23.69 -1.34
N LEU A 351 -3.00 -22.66 -1.76
CA LEU A 351 -3.31 -21.81 -2.90
C LEU A 351 -2.03 -21.52 -3.69
N SER A 352 -2.13 -21.64 -5.01
CA SER A 352 -1.13 -21.13 -5.95
C SER A 352 -1.84 -20.25 -6.96
N LEU A 353 -1.36 -19.02 -7.15
CA LEU A 353 -1.95 -18.03 -8.04
C LEU A 353 -0.85 -17.31 -8.81
N SER A 354 -1.00 -17.23 -10.11
CA SER A 354 -0.14 -16.46 -11.01
C SER A 354 -0.98 -15.49 -11.82
N ASN A 355 -0.61 -14.21 -11.80
CA ASN A 355 -1.24 -13.17 -12.59
C ASN A 355 -0.18 -12.49 -13.46
N LEU A 356 -0.39 -12.47 -14.76
CA LEU A 356 0.47 -11.81 -15.73
C LEU A 356 -0.33 -10.67 -16.38
N GLU A 357 0.22 -9.46 -16.40
CA GLU A 357 -0.38 -8.30 -17.04
C GLU A 357 0.64 -7.62 -17.96
N TYR A 358 0.20 -7.24 -19.16
CA TYR A 358 0.91 -6.29 -19.99
C TYR A 358 0.17 -4.96 -19.95
N ARG A 359 0.78 -3.96 -19.34
CA ARG A 359 0.23 -2.64 -19.03
C ARG A 359 0.76 -1.62 -20.02
N ILE A 360 -0.11 -1.00 -20.80
CA ILE A 360 0.22 -0.05 -21.86
C ILE A 360 -0.30 1.33 -21.45
N PRO A 361 0.57 2.30 -21.10
CA PRO A 361 0.14 3.68 -20.89
C PRO A 361 -0.43 4.27 -22.17
N LEU A 362 -1.66 4.76 -22.12
CA LEU A 362 -2.39 5.35 -23.25
C LEU A 362 -2.46 6.86 -23.16
N GLU A 363 -2.49 7.39 -21.92
CA GLU A 363 -2.53 8.84 -21.65
C GLU A 363 -1.70 9.14 -20.39
N TRP A 364 -1.09 10.35 -20.36
CA TRP A 364 -0.25 10.80 -19.26
C TRP A 364 -0.83 12.07 -18.62
N ASP A 365 -0.66 12.22 -17.34
CA ASP A 365 -1.02 13.46 -16.64
C ASP A 365 0.05 14.55 -16.83
N GLN A 366 -0.24 15.77 -16.37
CA GLN A 366 0.68 16.91 -16.46
C GLN A 366 2.02 16.69 -15.72
N GLN A 367 2.08 15.71 -14.84
CA GLN A 367 3.28 15.35 -14.09
C GLN A 367 4.07 14.21 -14.76
N GLY A 368 3.68 13.79 -15.96
CA GLY A 368 4.31 12.68 -16.69
C GLY A 368 4.03 11.30 -16.09
N LYS A 369 2.96 11.16 -15.30
CA LYS A 369 2.49 9.86 -14.78
C LYS A 369 1.33 9.33 -15.60
N PRO A 370 1.21 8.01 -15.77
CA PRO A 370 0.09 7.41 -16.50
C PRO A 370 -1.25 7.79 -15.86
N ARG A 371 -2.15 8.33 -16.67
CA ARG A 371 -3.53 8.62 -16.28
C ARG A 371 -4.48 7.55 -16.75
N PHE A 372 -4.25 7.04 -17.96
CA PHE A 372 -5.03 6.00 -18.60
C PHE A 372 -4.11 4.86 -19.04
N VAL A 373 -4.41 3.62 -18.63
CA VAL A 373 -3.58 2.44 -18.93
C VAL A 373 -4.46 1.31 -19.42
N GLY A 374 -4.19 0.83 -20.63
CA GLY A 374 -4.75 -0.42 -21.15
C GLY A 374 -4.00 -1.61 -20.58
N VAL A 375 -4.70 -2.70 -20.34
CA VAL A 375 -4.12 -3.92 -19.74
C VAL A 375 -4.62 -5.14 -20.51
N LEU A 376 -3.69 -6.02 -20.90
CA LEU A 376 -3.97 -7.39 -21.30
C LEU A 376 -3.52 -8.30 -20.17
N PHE A 377 -4.26 -9.36 -19.87
CA PHE A 377 -3.89 -10.22 -18.76
C PHE A 377 -4.15 -11.70 -19.00
N PHE A 378 -3.40 -12.49 -18.26
CA PHE A 378 -3.55 -13.93 -18.13
C PHE A 378 -3.40 -14.32 -16.67
N ASP A 379 -4.39 -15.02 -16.11
CA ASP A 379 -4.38 -15.51 -14.74
C ASP A 379 -4.40 -17.03 -14.75
N ALA A 380 -3.69 -17.64 -13.80
CA ALA A 380 -3.73 -19.08 -13.55
C ALA A 380 -3.81 -19.34 -12.05
N GLY A 381 -4.69 -20.22 -11.64
CA GLY A 381 -4.91 -20.54 -10.24
C GLY A 381 -5.07 -22.02 -9.97
N ARG A 382 -4.58 -22.45 -8.79
CA ARG A 382 -4.75 -23.80 -8.27
C ARG A 382 -5.07 -23.76 -6.78
N ILE A 383 -6.01 -24.60 -6.39
CA ILE A 383 -6.42 -24.80 -5.00
C ILE A 383 -6.70 -26.30 -4.81
N ASN A 384 -6.44 -26.83 -3.60
CA ASN A 384 -6.78 -28.24 -3.33
C ASN A 384 -8.30 -28.43 -3.41
N GLY A 385 -8.78 -29.50 -3.99
CA GLY A 385 -10.19 -29.76 -4.22
C GLY A 385 -10.78 -29.09 -5.47
N LEU A 386 -9.95 -28.45 -6.30
CA LEU A 386 -10.41 -27.79 -7.52
C LEU A 386 -10.89 -28.79 -8.58
N LYS A 387 -10.22 -29.95 -8.67
CA LYS A 387 -10.56 -31.00 -9.63
C LYS A 387 -11.96 -31.55 -9.43
N GLU A 388 -12.40 -31.62 -8.19
CA GLU A 388 -13.75 -32.08 -7.82
C GLU A 388 -14.84 -31.07 -8.21
N ILE A 389 -14.47 -29.77 -8.36
CA ILE A 389 -15.41 -28.69 -8.71
C ILE A 389 -15.55 -28.55 -10.23
N ILE A 390 -14.42 -28.58 -10.96
CA ILE A 390 -14.37 -28.24 -12.39
C ILE A 390 -13.69 -29.28 -13.28
N GLY A 391 -13.23 -30.41 -12.70
CA GLY A 391 -12.53 -31.47 -13.44
C GLY A 391 -11.05 -31.22 -13.72
N ASP A 392 -10.53 -30.03 -13.41
CA ASP A 392 -9.14 -29.61 -13.67
C ASP A 392 -8.39 -29.28 -12.39
N GLU A 393 -7.06 -29.50 -12.42
CA GLU A 393 -6.18 -29.09 -11.31
C GLU A 393 -5.79 -27.61 -11.36
N VAL A 394 -5.81 -26.98 -12.52
CA VAL A 394 -5.44 -25.58 -12.75
C VAL A 394 -6.50 -24.92 -13.61
N VAL A 395 -6.98 -23.79 -13.16
CA VAL A 395 -7.90 -22.92 -13.92
C VAL A 395 -7.13 -21.74 -14.46
N LYS A 396 -7.48 -21.35 -15.66
CA LYS A 396 -6.87 -20.21 -16.34
C LYS A 396 -7.95 -19.28 -16.85
N SER A 397 -7.63 -18.01 -16.90
CA SER A 397 -8.46 -16.97 -17.52
C SER A 397 -7.59 -15.96 -18.27
N LEU A 398 -8.18 -15.33 -19.24
CA LEU A 398 -7.56 -14.28 -20.03
C LEU A 398 -8.53 -13.11 -20.15
N GLY A 399 -8.01 -11.95 -20.50
CA GLY A 399 -8.86 -10.79 -20.67
C GLY A 399 -8.09 -9.52 -20.92
N PHE A 400 -8.86 -8.45 -20.93
CA PHE A 400 -8.33 -7.11 -21.08
C PHE A 400 -9.01 -6.17 -20.08
N GLY A 401 -8.42 -5.02 -19.88
CA GLY A 401 -8.97 -4.05 -18.94
C GLY A 401 -8.40 -2.68 -19.11
N VAL A 402 -8.93 -1.77 -18.32
CA VAL A 402 -8.52 -0.37 -18.31
C VAL A 402 -8.31 0.08 -16.87
N ARG A 403 -7.33 0.94 -16.70
CA ARG A 403 -7.01 1.60 -15.44
C ARG A 403 -7.11 3.10 -15.66
N VAL A 404 -7.88 3.79 -14.84
CA VAL A 404 -8.06 5.24 -14.92
C VAL A 404 -7.73 5.86 -13.57
N LYS A 405 -6.76 6.78 -13.54
CA LYS A 405 -6.44 7.57 -12.35
C LYS A 405 -7.52 8.65 -12.19
N VAL A 406 -8.37 8.48 -11.18
CA VAL A 406 -9.43 9.43 -10.85
C VAL A 406 -8.99 10.28 -9.65
N PRO A 407 -9.01 11.61 -9.73
CA PRO A 407 -8.72 12.46 -8.59
C PRO A 407 -9.61 12.08 -7.39
N VAL A 408 -9.04 12.10 -6.18
CA VAL A 408 -9.71 11.75 -4.91
C VAL A 408 -10.02 10.24 -4.76
N LEU A 409 -10.53 9.57 -5.79
CA LEU A 409 -10.92 8.15 -5.74
C LEU A 409 -9.73 7.18 -5.93
N GLY A 410 -8.61 7.66 -6.49
CA GLY A 410 -7.45 6.84 -6.77
C GLY A 410 -7.53 6.16 -8.14
N LEU A 411 -7.21 4.88 -8.22
CA LEU A 411 -7.18 4.11 -9.48
C LEU A 411 -8.46 3.32 -9.65
N LEU A 412 -9.24 3.68 -10.65
CA LEU A 412 -10.41 2.91 -11.10
C LEU A 412 -9.94 1.81 -12.05
N ARG A 413 -10.38 0.59 -11.80
CA ARG A 413 -10.07 -0.61 -12.59
C ARG A 413 -11.34 -1.20 -13.17
N MET A 414 -11.32 -1.43 -14.48
CA MET A 414 -12.34 -2.14 -15.25
C MET A 414 -11.68 -3.33 -15.93
N ASP A 415 -12.14 -4.54 -15.69
CA ASP A 415 -11.63 -5.77 -16.29
C ASP A 415 -12.76 -6.53 -17.00
N PHE A 416 -12.44 -7.04 -18.17
CA PHE A 416 -13.26 -7.95 -18.98
C PHE A 416 -12.52 -9.28 -19.04
N ALA A 417 -13.05 -10.32 -18.42
CA ALA A 417 -12.37 -11.57 -18.18
C ALA A 417 -13.16 -12.75 -18.74
N TYR A 418 -12.44 -13.70 -19.32
CA TYR A 418 -12.97 -14.89 -19.97
C TYR A 418 -12.26 -16.13 -19.42
N PRO A 419 -12.99 -17.19 -19.02
CA PRO A 419 -12.41 -18.49 -18.71
C PRO A 419 -11.80 -19.11 -19.97
N GLU A 420 -10.64 -19.76 -19.86
CA GLU A 420 -9.97 -20.38 -21.01
C GLU A 420 -10.86 -21.41 -21.73
N LYS A 421 -11.61 -22.22 -20.95
CA LYS A 421 -12.44 -23.30 -21.51
C LYS A 421 -13.86 -22.89 -21.92
N HIS A 422 -14.34 -21.76 -21.46
CA HIS A 422 -15.68 -21.25 -21.72
C HIS A 422 -15.61 -19.75 -22.06
N PRO A 423 -15.08 -19.42 -23.25
CA PRO A 423 -14.86 -18.01 -23.62
C PRO A 423 -16.15 -17.21 -23.80
N ASP A 424 -17.30 -17.86 -23.88
CA ASP A 424 -18.61 -17.21 -23.94
C ASP A 424 -19.09 -16.72 -22.57
N ASP A 425 -18.51 -17.25 -21.48
CA ASP A 425 -18.79 -16.83 -20.10
C ASP A 425 -17.93 -15.60 -19.75
N PHE A 426 -18.43 -14.47 -20.08
CA PHE A 426 -17.73 -13.20 -19.85
C PHE A 426 -18.10 -12.61 -18.49
N HIS A 427 -17.08 -12.11 -17.79
CA HIS A 427 -17.25 -11.41 -16.51
C HIS A 427 -16.70 -9.99 -16.59
N PHE A 428 -17.50 -9.04 -16.13
CA PHE A 428 -17.10 -7.64 -16.00
C PHE A 428 -16.87 -7.28 -14.53
N TYR A 429 -15.75 -6.66 -14.25
CA TYR A 429 -15.41 -6.18 -12.91
C TYR A 429 -15.12 -4.70 -12.91
N LEU A 430 -15.66 -4.00 -11.90
CA LEU A 430 -15.39 -2.61 -11.61
C LEU A 430 -14.87 -2.50 -10.17
N THR A 431 -13.63 -2.06 -9.99
CA THR A 431 -13.01 -1.99 -8.66
C THR A 431 -12.08 -0.78 -8.54
N LEU A 432 -11.65 -0.50 -7.33
CA LEU A 432 -10.62 0.50 -7.04
C LEU A 432 -9.28 -0.18 -6.73
N GLY A 433 -8.19 0.42 -7.24
CA GLY A 433 -6.83 -0.07 -7.06
C GLY A 433 -6.34 -1.04 -8.14
N HIS A 434 -5.06 -1.41 -8.06
CA HIS A 434 -4.47 -2.48 -8.88
C HIS A 434 -4.79 -3.86 -8.29
N LEU A 435 -4.70 -4.90 -9.13
CA LEU A 435 -4.73 -6.28 -8.65
C LEU A 435 -3.50 -6.56 -7.79
N PHE A 436 -2.35 -6.01 -8.21
CA PHE A 436 -1.07 -6.15 -7.51
C PHE A 436 -0.07 -5.05 -7.89
#